data_4ff69482187b3e0da401f0ae1468a492
#
_entry.id   4ff69482187b3e0da401f0ae1468a492
#
_cell.length_a   1.000
_cell.length_b   1.000
_cell.length_c   1.000
_cell.angle_alpha   90.00
_cell.angle_beta   90.00
_cell.angle_gamma   90.00
#
_symmetry.space_group_name_H-M   'P 1'
#
loop_
_entity.id
_entity.type
_entity.pdbx_description
1 polymer ?
#
loop_
_entity_poly.entity_id
_entity_poly.type
_entity_poly.pdbx_seq_one_letter_code
_entity_poly.pdbx_strand_id
1 'polypeptide(L)'
;FTDMIQIRPSQLSDLDRLMEIFDHARKFMASVGNGNQWINGYPQRELIAKEITDGHCYACEDEHGKIVGTFCFVPSPDPFYSIIEDGAWLNDDPYYVIHRIASDGSYKGIGDICLNWCTKQYPSLRADTHKDNIIMQNLLARNEFIRCGTVYVSNGTPRIAYQKISR
;
A
#
# COMPACT_ATOMS: atom_id res chain seq x y z
N PHE A 1 -22.78 -0.56 10.02
CA PHE A 1 -22.05 0.68 10.16
C PHE A 1 -21.44 1.12 8.83
N THR A 2 -21.60 2.39 8.54
CA THR A 2 -20.93 3.01 7.39
C THR A 2 -19.62 3.61 7.87
N ASP A 3 -18.52 3.28 7.19
CA ASP A 3 -17.25 3.93 7.46
C ASP A 3 -17.37 5.42 7.17
N MET A 4 -16.91 6.24 8.12
CA MET A 4 -16.88 7.69 7.97
C MET A 4 -15.67 8.16 7.17
N ILE A 5 -14.89 7.24 6.63
CA ILE A 5 -13.73 7.53 5.81
C ILE A 5 -14.13 7.60 4.35
N GLN A 6 -13.72 8.67 3.68
CA GLN A 6 -13.92 8.87 2.27
C GLN A 6 -12.56 8.80 1.56
N ILE A 7 -12.46 7.97 0.53
CA ILE A 7 -11.24 7.84 -0.27
C ILE A 7 -11.38 8.66 -1.54
N ARG A 8 -10.41 9.51 -1.79
CA ARG A 8 -10.36 10.37 -2.96
C ARG A 8 -8.95 10.45 -3.55
N PRO A 9 -8.81 10.82 -4.83
CA PRO A 9 -7.48 11.12 -5.38
C PRO A 9 -6.81 12.24 -4.59
N SER A 10 -5.51 12.10 -4.34
CA SER A 10 -4.71 13.13 -3.71
C SER A 10 -4.39 14.25 -4.68
N GLN A 11 -4.21 15.46 -4.16
CA GLN A 11 -3.77 16.64 -4.89
C GLN A 11 -2.41 17.09 -4.36
N LEU A 12 -1.67 17.88 -5.15
CA LEU A 12 -0.37 18.40 -4.70
C LEU A 12 -0.49 19.25 -3.43
N SER A 13 -1.64 19.89 -3.22
CA SER A 13 -1.90 20.61 -1.97
C SER A 13 -1.97 19.68 -0.73
N ASP A 14 -2.14 18.38 -0.92
CA ASP A 14 -2.15 17.41 0.17
C ASP A 14 -0.75 16.92 0.54
N LEU A 15 0.26 17.21 -0.28
CA LEU A 15 1.57 16.57 -0.20
C LEU A 15 2.24 16.72 1.16
N ASP A 16 2.20 17.90 1.76
CA ASP A 16 2.80 18.12 3.09
C ASP A 16 2.16 17.21 4.13
N ARG A 17 0.85 17.11 4.12
CA ARG A 17 0.13 16.25 5.06
C ARG A 17 0.44 14.78 4.82
N LEU A 18 0.50 14.35 3.56
CA LEU A 18 0.84 12.97 3.22
C LEU A 18 2.25 12.61 3.73
N MET A 19 3.21 13.52 3.59
CA MET A 19 4.57 13.29 4.07
C MET A 19 4.63 13.17 5.59
N GLU A 20 3.80 13.91 6.32
CA GLU A 20 3.65 13.74 7.78
C GLU A 20 3.14 12.33 8.12
N ILE A 21 2.16 11.84 7.36
CA ILE A 21 1.60 10.48 7.56
C ILE A 21 2.66 9.43 7.27
N PHE A 22 3.41 9.56 6.19
CA PHE A 22 4.49 8.62 5.87
C PHE A 22 5.59 8.63 6.94
N ASP A 23 5.93 9.81 7.47
CA ASP A 23 6.92 9.91 8.55
C ASP A 23 6.44 9.20 9.82
N HIS A 24 5.19 9.42 10.19
CA HIS A 24 4.56 8.72 11.32
C HIS A 24 4.56 7.20 11.11
N ALA A 25 4.16 6.75 9.93
CA ALA A 25 4.11 5.32 9.60
C ALA A 25 5.51 4.69 9.63
N ARG A 26 6.52 5.36 9.11
CA ARG A 26 7.90 4.87 9.14
C ARG A 26 8.41 4.69 10.56
N LYS A 27 8.15 5.66 11.43
CA LYS A 27 8.52 5.58 12.85
C LYS A 27 7.78 4.45 13.56
N PHE A 28 6.50 4.29 13.28
CA PHE A 28 5.71 3.20 13.84
C PHE A 28 6.26 1.83 13.39
N MET A 29 6.56 1.67 12.11
CA MET A 29 7.14 0.44 11.57
C MET A 29 8.44 0.07 12.29
N ALA A 30 9.31 1.04 12.48
CA ALA A 30 10.57 0.82 13.20
C ALA A 30 10.32 0.41 14.65
N SER A 31 9.32 0.99 15.31
CA SER A 31 9.00 0.72 16.72
C SER A 31 8.44 -0.69 16.95
N VAL A 32 7.88 -1.34 15.92
CA VAL A 32 7.28 -2.69 16.02
C VAL A 32 8.13 -3.76 15.33
N GLY A 33 9.41 -3.51 15.10
CA GLY A 33 10.34 -4.50 14.56
C GLY A 33 10.44 -4.53 13.04
N ASN A 34 9.84 -3.58 12.32
CA ASN A 34 9.86 -3.51 10.87
C ASN A 34 10.61 -2.27 10.36
N GLY A 35 11.81 -2.03 10.89
CA GLY A 35 12.62 -0.87 10.50
C GLY A 35 13.33 -1.00 9.16
N ASN A 36 13.34 -2.19 8.56
CA ASN A 36 14.10 -2.48 7.34
C ASN A 36 13.27 -2.39 6.05
N GLN A 37 11.96 -2.21 6.14
CA GLN A 37 11.12 -2.11 4.94
C GLN A 37 11.24 -0.73 4.29
N TRP A 38 11.11 0.33 5.07
CA TRP A 38 11.21 1.71 4.61
C TRP A 38 12.47 2.35 5.19
N ILE A 39 13.56 2.26 4.45
CA ILE A 39 14.86 2.78 4.88
C ILE A 39 15.20 4.09 4.15
N ASN A 40 16.18 4.82 4.68
CA ASN A 40 16.74 6.03 4.05
C ASN A 40 15.68 7.11 3.76
N GLY A 41 14.67 7.23 4.64
CA GLY A 41 13.63 8.25 4.48
C GLY A 41 12.58 7.92 3.42
N TYR A 42 12.56 6.70 2.91
CA TYR A 42 11.53 6.26 1.94
C TYR A 42 10.14 6.31 2.59
N PRO A 43 9.08 6.72 1.86
CA PRO A 43 9.11 7.24 0.49
C PRO A 43 9.50 8.73 0.46
N GLN A 44 10.31 9.10 -0.54
CA GLN A 44 10.74 10.48 -0.74
C GLN A 44 9.59 11.34 -1.25
N ARG A 45 9.68 12.64 -0.96
CA ARG A 45 8.68 13.63 -1.35
C ARG A 45 8.45 13.65 -2.87
N GLU A 46 9.52 13.59 -3.65
CA GLU A 46 9.46 13.64 -5.11
C GLU A 46 8.71 12.43 -5.69
N LEU A 47 8.89 11.25 -5.09
CA LEU A 47 8.16 10.05 -5.49
C LEU A 47 6.66 10.22 -5.27
N ILE A 48 6.26 10.71 -4.11
CA ILE A 48 4.84 10.90 -3.79
C ILE A 48 4.22 12.00 -4.67
N ALA A 49 4.96 13.09 -4.90
CA ALA A 49 4.50 14.14 -5.81
C ALA A 49 4.23 13.59 -7.22
N LYS A 50 5.12 12.71 -7.72
CA LYS A 50 4.94 12.06 -9.01
C LYS A 50 3.71 11.14 -9.02
N GLU A 51 3.52 10.35 -7.98
CA GLU A 51 2.34 9.48 -7.86
C GLU A 51 1.03 10.29 -7.83
N ILE A 52 1.04 11.43 -7.17
CA ILE A 52 -0.11 12.34 -7.18
C ILE A 52 -0.38 12.86 -8.60
N THR A 53 0.65 13.35 -9.27
CA THR A 53 0.54 13.90 -10.62
C THR A 53 0.07 12.83 -11.63
N ASP A 54 0.53 11.60 -11.47
CA ASP A 54 0.13 10.48 -12.32
C ASP A 54 -1.26 9.92 -11.98
N GLY A 55 -1.91 10.41 -10.94
CA GLY A 55 -3.24 9.95 -10.52
C GLY A 55 -3.24 8.62 -9.78
N HIS A 56 -2.11 8.24 -9.18
CA HIS A 56 -1.95 6.95 -8.51
C HIS A 56 -1.99 7.02 -6.98
N CYS A 57 -2.06 8.22 -6.41
CA CYS A 57 -2.05 8.41 -4.96
C CYS A 57 -3.43 8.82 -4.46
N TYR A 58 -3.89 8.21 -3.37
CA TYR A 58 -5.20 8.45 -2.79
C TYR A 58 -5.09 8.87 -1.35
N ALA A 59 -6.02 9.69 -0.91
CA ALA A 59 -6.13 10.17 0.45
C ALA A 59 -7.37 9.59 1.12
N CYS A 60 -7.24 9.23 2.39
CA CYS A 60 -8.34 8.79 3.23
C CYS A 60 -8.72 9.94 4.16
N GLU A 61 -9.89 10.54 3.97
CA GLU A 61 -10.39 11.65 4.78
C GLU A 61 -11.40 11.16 5.81
N ASP A 62 -11.31 11.70 7.02
CA ASP A 62 -12.34 11.49 8.02
C ASP A 62 -13.54 12.42 7.79
N GLU A 63 -14.55 12.34 8.65
CA GLU A 63 -15.79 13.13 8.54
C GLU A 63 -15.56 14.65 8.68
N HIS A 64 -14.38 15.06 9.18
CA HIS A 64 -14.01 16.46 9.35
C HIS A 64 -13.09 16.97 8.24
N GLY A 65 -12.86 16.17 7.20
CA GLY A 65 -11.97 16.53 6.10
C GLY A 65 -10.50 16.37 6.40
N LYS A 66 -10.14 15.77 7.55
CA LYS A 66 -8.74 15.51 7.90
C LYS A 66 -8.26 14.25 7.19
N ILE A 67 -7.10 14.33 6.56
CA ILE A 67 -6.46 13.14 5.97
C ILE A 67 -5.81 12.34 7.09
N VAL A 68 -6.26 11.08 7.24
CA VAL A 68 -5.80 10.16 8.28
C VAL A 68 -5.07 8.94 7.72
N GLY A 69 -5.07 8.78 6.40
CA GLY A 69 -4.38 7.69 5.73
C GLY A 69 -4.17 7.98 4.26
N THR A 70 -3.33 7.16 3.63
CA THR A 70 -3.00 7.27 2.22
C THR A 70 -2.51 5.92 1.69
N PHE A 71 -2.59 5.75 0.39
CA PHE A 71 -1.99 4.62 -0.32
C PHE A 71 -1.80 4.99 -1.78
N CYS A 72 -0.97 4.20 -2.47
CA CYS A 72 -0.82 4.30 -3.91
C CYS A 72 -1.50 3.10 -4.57
N PHE A 73 -2.14 3.34 -5.71
CA PHE A 73 -2.89 2.33 -6.47
C PHE A 73 -2.50 2.48 -7.93
N VAL A 74 -1.68 1.54 -8.44
CA VAL A 74 -0.92 1.72 -9.67
C VAL A 74 -1.24 0.60 -10.66
N PRO A 75 -1.63 0.93 -11.91
CA PRO A 75 -1.90 -0.12 -12.91
C PRO A 75 -0.64 -0.87 -13.32
N SER A 76 -0.81 -2.15 -13.67
CA SER A 76 0.26 -2.98 -14.21
C SER A 76 0.79 -2.44 -15.54
N PRO A 77 2.03 -2.82 -15.96
CA PRO A 77 2.91 -3.75 -15.27
C PRO A 77 3.77 -3.09 -14.19
N ASP A 78 4.15 -3.86 -13.20
CA ASP A 78 5.19 -3.48 -12.25
C ASP A 78 6.48 -4.22 -12.61
N PRO A 79 7.59 -3.52 -12.88
CA PRO A 79 8.82 -4.16 -13.34
C PRO A 79 9.40 -5.15 -12.32
N PHE A 80 9.14 -4.95 -11.01
CA PHE A 80 9.64 -5.85 -9.97
C PHE A 80 8.80 -7.10 -9.81
N TYR A 81 7.64 -7.17 -10.48
CA TYR A 81 6.74 -8.32 -10.42
C TYR A 81 6.87 -9.24 -11.63
N SER A 82 7.76 -8.92 -12.58
CA SER A 82 8.00 -9.75 -13.76
C SER A 82 8.67 -11.08 -13.42
N ILE A 83 9.42 -11.12 -12.32
CA ILE A 83 10.09 -12.33 -11.83
C ILE A 83 9.60 -12.59 -10.41
N ILE A 84 9.08 -13.81 -10.19
CA ILE A 84 8.66 -14.29 -8.88
C ILE A 84 9.34 -15.62 -8.62
N GLU A 85 9.88 -15.80 -7.41
CA GLU A 85 10.55 -17.01 -6.97
C GLU A 85 9.75 -17.68 -5.86
N ASP A 86 10.05 -18.95 -5.58
CA ASP A 86 9.42 -19.73 -4.50
C ASP A 86 7.89 -19.80 -4.61
N GLY A 87 7.38 -19.77 -5.85
CA GLY A 87 5.96 -19.81 -6.11
C GLY A 87 5.63 -19.22 -7.46
N ALA A 88 4.39 -18.76 -7.62
CA ALA A 88 3.91 -18.18 -8.86
C ALA A 88 2.74 -17.25 -8.58
N TRP A 89 2.56 -16.23 -9.44
CA TRP A 89 1.34 -15.44 -9.44
C TRP A 89 0.14 -16.32 -9.79
N LEU A 90 -1.05 -15.95 -9.33
CA LEU A 90 -2.28 -16.70 -9.55
C LEU A 90 -2.69 -16.73 -11.02
N ASN A 91 -2.38 -15.67 -11.77
CA ASN A 91 -2.59 -15.56 -13.21
C ASN A 91 -1.70 -14.47 -13.79
N ASP A 92 -1.76 -14.30 -15.12
CA ASP A 92 -1.00 -13.29 -15.85
C ASP A 92 -1.88 -12.14 -16.37
N ASP A 93 -3.11 -12.04 -15.88
CA ASP A 93 -4.02 -10.97 -16.28
C ASP A 93 -3.51 -9.61 -15.83
N PRO A 94 -3.94 -8.51 -16.46
CA PRO A 94 -3.66 -7.17 -15.94
C PRO A 94 -4.12 -7.03 -14.50
N TYR A 95 -3.38 -6.25 -13.73
CA TYR A 95 -3.60 -6.07 -12.29
C TYR A 95 -3.33 -4.63 -11.88
N TYR A 96 -3.76 -4.28 -10.67
CA TYR A 96 -3.32 -3.07 -9.99
C TYR A 96 -2.47 -3.46 -8.79
N VAL A 97 -1.49 -2.62 -8.48
CA VAL A 97 -0.60 -2.80 -7.33
C VAL A 97 -1.00 -1.80 -6.25
N ILE A 98 -1.12 -2.29 -5.02
CA ILE A 98 -1.34 -1.45 -3.85
C ILE A 98 0.00 -1.25 -3.17
N HIS A 99 0.45 0.00 -3.10
CA HIS A 99 1.73 0.39 -2.51
C HIS A 99 1.53 1.39 -1.38
N ARG A 100 2.43 1.37 -0.42
CA ARG A 100 2.63 2.44 0.54
C ARG A 100 1.36 2.81 1.32
N ILE A 101 0.64 1.81 1.82
CA ILE A 101 -0.46 2.06 2.75
C ILE A 101 0.12 2.64 4.03
N ALA A 102 -0.39 3.77 4.46
CA ALA A 102 0.06 4.45 5.67
C ALA A 102 -1.09 5.15 6.37
N SER A 103 -1.02 5.25 7.70
CA SER A 103 -2.01 5.98 8.49
C SER A 103 -1.31 6.74 9.61
N ASP A 104 -2.00 7.72 10.19
CA ASP A 104 -1.48 8.47 11.34
C ASP A 104 -1.88 7.83 12.69
N GLY A 105 -2.56 6.70 12.66
CA GLY A 105 -2.99 5.98 13.85
C GLY A 105 -4.24 6.53 14.54
N SER A 106 -4.78 7.64 14.07
CA SER A 106 -5.93 8.29 14.72
C SER A 106 -7.27 7.63 14.41
N TYR A 107 -7.34 6.80 13.36
CA TYR A 107 -8.56 6.12 12.95
C TYR A 107 -8.26 4.63 12.78
N LYS A 108 -9.05 3.77 13.42
CA LYS A 108 -8.85 2.33 13.35
C LYS A 108 -9.30 1.76 12.00
N GLY A 109 -8.56 0.76 11.50
CA GLY A 109 -8.98 -0.01 10.35
C GLY A 109 -8.70 0.64 9.00
N ILE A 110 -7.82 1.64 8.94
CA ILE A 110 -7.48 2.32 7.68
C ILE A 110 -6.98 1.31 6.64
N GLY A 111 -6.12 0.37 7.01
CA GLY A 111 -5.61 -0.64 6.09
C GLY A 111 -6.74 -1.49 5.48
N ASP A 112 -7.66 -1.96 6.31
CA ASP A 112 -8.83 -2.74 5.85
C ASP A 112 -9.71 -1.90 4.92
N ILE A 113 -9.93 -0.65 5.25
CA ILE A 113 -10.73 0.28 4.43
C ILE A 113 -10.08 0.47 3.07
N CYS A 114 -8.76 0.69 3.02
CA CYS A 114 -8.01 0.84 1.77
C CYS A 114 -8.12 -0.42 0.90
N LEU A 115 -7.88 -1.60 1.47
CA LEU A 115 -7.92 -2.85 0.72
C LEU A 115 -9.32 -3.16 0.20
N ASN A 116 -10.34 -2.89 1.00
CA ASN A 116 -11.72 -3.08 0.59
C ASN A 116 -12.10 -2.16 -0.58
N TRP A 117 -11.67 -0.89 -0.50
CA TRP A 117 -11.90 0.05 -1.60
C TRP A 117 -11.21 -0.42 -2.89
N CYS A 118 -9.94 -0.82 -2.80
CA CYS A 118 -9.19 -1.31 -3.96
C CYS A 118 -9.85 -2.55 -4.59
N THR A 119 -10.35 -3.47 -3.75
CA THR A 119 -11.05 -4.68 -4.21
C THR A 119 -12.27 -4.33 -5.06
N LYS A 120 -12.94 -3.23 -4.77
CA LYS A 120 -14.11 -2.78 -5.54
C LYS A 120 -13.72 -2.08 -6.85
N GLN A 121 -12.47 -1.66 -6.99
CA GLN A 121 -12.02 -0.92 -8.18
C GLN A 121 -11.55 -1.83 -9.31
N TYR A 122 -10.92 -2.96 -8.98
CA TYR A 122 -10.31 -3.80 -10.00
C TYR A 122 -10.26 -5.26 -9.54
N PRO A 123 -10.49 -6.24 -10.45
CA PRO A 123 -10.62 -7.65 -10.05
C PRO A 123 -9.31 -8.37 -9.71
N SER A 124 -8.16 -7.87 -10.15
CA SER A 124 -6.87 -8.49 -9.85
C SER A 124 -5.95 -7.49 -9.19
N LEU A 125 -5.54 -7.79 -7.96
CA LEU A 125 -4.73 -6.92 -7.13
C LEU A 125 -3.47 -7.63 -6.69
N ARG A 126 -2.32 -6.94 -6.72
CA ARG A 126 -1.05 -7.43 -6.21
C ARG A 126 -0.49 -6.48 -5.17
N ALA A 127 0.25 -7.03 -4.23
CA ALA A 127 0.93 -6.27 -3.19
C ALA A 127 2.14 -7.07 -2.71
N ASP A 128 3.08 -6.38 -2.06
CA ASP A 128 4.20 -7.04 -1.41
C ASP A 128 4.47 -6.39 -0.06
N THR A 129 5.13 -7.13 0.82
CA THR A 129 5.55 -6.62 2.13
C THR A 129 6.81 -7.31 2.63
N HIS A 130 7.50 -6.66 3.54
CA HIS A 130 8.71 -7.21 4.16
C HIS A 130 8.35 -8.35 5.14
N LYS A 131 9.24 -9.32 5.27
CA LYS A 131 9.06 -10.45 6.20
C LYS A 131 8.86 -10.02 7.66
N ASP A 132 9.39 -8.86 8.03
CA ASP A 132 9.28 -8.34 9.40
C ASP A 132 7.96 -7.58 9.62
N ASN A 133 7.20 -7.33 8.57
CA ASN A 133 5.93 -6.62 8.65
C ASN A 133 4.77 -7.58 8.94
N ILE A 134 4.70 -8.05 10.17
CA ILE A 134 3.66 -9.01 10.58
C ILE A 134 2.27 -8.38 10.49
N ILE A 135 2.15 -7.10 10.81
CA ILE A 135 0.87 -6.37 10.76
C ILE A 135 0.32 -6.40 9.33
N MET A 136 1.16 -6.08 8.33
CA MET A 136 0.72 -6.07 6.94
C MET A 136 0.44 -7.48 6.42
N GLN A 137 1.24 -8.48 6.81
CA GLN A 137 0.97 -9.87 6.44
C GLN A 137 -0.40 -10.32 6.94
N ASN A 138 -0.74 -10.00 8.18
CA ASN A 138 -2.04 -10.33 8.76
C ASN A 138 -3.17 -9.55 8.08
N LEU A 139 -2.93 -8.28 7.77
CA LEU A 139 -3.90 -7.43 7.05
C LEU A 139 -4.23 -8.03 5.67
N LEU A 140 -3.21 -8.40 4.91
CA LEU A 140 -3.40 -8.99 3.58
C LEU A 140 -4.13 -10.33 3.68
N ALA A 141 -3.72 -11.20 4.61
CA ALA A 141 -4.34 -12.51 4.78
C ALA A 141 -5.82 -12.42 5.14
N ARG A 142 -6.20 -11.55 6.09
CA ARG A 142 -7.61 -11.44 6.49
C ARG A 142 -8.47 -10.75 5.44
N ASN A 143 -7.85 -10.06 4.48
CA ASN A 143 -8.55 -9.46 3.33
C ASN A 143 -8.47 -10.36 2.09
N GLU A 144 -8.18 -11.65 2.29
CA GLU A 144 -8.23 -12.70 1.28
C GLU A 144 -7.17 -12.59 0.18
N PHE A 145 -6.04 -11.94 0.46
CA PHE A 145 -4.88 -12.00 -0.40
C PHE A 145 -4.14 -13.32 -0.18
N ILE A 146 -3.72 -13.93 -1.27
CA ILE A 146 -3.02 -15.22 -1.29
C ILE A 146 -1.53 -14.95 -1.41
N ARG A 147 -0.74 -15.56 -0.53
CA ARG A 147 0.72 -15.51 -0.64
C ARG A 147 1.15 -16.30 -1.87
N CYS A 148 1.92 -15.65 -2.75
CA CYS A 148 2.28 -16.22 -4.05
C CYS A 148 3.75 -16.63 -4.16
N GLY A 149 4.64 -15.96 -3.46
CA GLY A 149 6.06 -16.23 -3.55
C GLY A 149 6.91 -15.05 -3.09
N THR A 150 8.09 -14.90 -3.70
CA THR A 150 9.06 -13.86 -3.35
C THR A 150 9.37 -13.01 -4.58
N VAL A 151 9.33 -11.70 -4.41
CA VAL A 151 9.78 -10.71 -5.39
C VAL A 151 10.90 -9.87 -4.77
N TYR A 152 11.67 -9.18 -5.63
CA TYR A 152 12.79 -8.34 -5.18
C TYR A 152 12.54 -6.91 -5.62
N VAL A 153 12.62 -5.98 -4.65
CA VAL A 153 12.39 -4.57 -4.90
C VAL A 153 13.67 -3.86 -5.35
N SER A 154 13.60 -2.54 -5.58
CA SER A 154 14.65 -1.76 -6.23
C SER A 154 16.04 -1.87 -5.60
N ASN A 155 16.11 -2.10 -4.29
CA ASN A 155 17.41 -2.27 -3.61
C ASN A 155 17.90 -3.73 -3.58
N GLY A 156 17.24 -4.64 -4.31
CA GLY A 156 17.59 -6.06 -4.36
C GLY A 156 17.16 -6.88 -3.15
N THR A 157 16.42 -6.30 -2.21
CA THR A 157 15.96 -7.03 -1.03
C THR A 157 14.64 -7.75 -1.32
N PRO A 158 14.42 -8.92 -0.67
CA PRO A 158 13.22 -9.73 -0.91
C PRO A 158 11.97 -9.15 -0.25
N ARG A 159 10.84 -9.44 -0.86
CA ARG A 159 9.51 -9.14 -0.33
C ARG A 159 8.61 -10.34 -0.54
N ILE A 160 7.65 -10.52 0.36
CA ILE A 160 6.61 -11.53 0.22
C ILE A 160 5.55 -10.97 -0.73
N ALA A 161 5.27 -11.70 -1.80
CA ALA A 161 4.31 -11.29 -2.83
C ALA A 161 2.94 -11.89 -2.56
N TYR A 162 1.90 -11.06 -2.75
CA TYR A 162 0.51 -11.44 -2.53
C TYR A 162 -0.34 -11.05 -3.74
N GLN A 163 -1.37 -11.84 -4.00
CA GLN A 163 -2.36 -11.50 -5.03
C GLN A 163 -3.76 -11.84 -4.54
N LYS A 164 -4.72 -11.03 -4.95
CA LYS A 164 -6.14 -11.28 -4.74
C LYS A 164 -6.87 -11.16 -6.07
N ILE A 165 -7.68 -12.15 -6.38
CA ILE A 165 -8.56 -12.13 -7.55
C ILE A 165 -9.99 -12.15 -7.04
N SER A 166 -10.78 -11.17 -7.48
CA SER A 166 -12.20 -11.09 -7.15
C SER A 166 -13.04 -11.09 -8.43
N ARG A 167 -14.30 -11.39 -8.28
CA ARG A 167 -15.22 -11.48 -9.41
C ARG A 167 -16.21 -10.32 -9.44
#